data_954e25706d878653073be2d5c1c12737
#
_entry.id   954e25706d878653073be2d5c1c12737
#
_cell.length_a   1.000
_cell.length_b   1.000
_cell.length_c   1.000
_cell.angle_alpha   90.00
_cell.angle_beta   90.00
_cell.angle_gamma   90.00
#
_symmetry.space_group_name_H-M   'P 1'
#
loop_
_entity.id
_entity.type
_entity.pdbx_description
1 polymer ?
#
loop_
_entity_poly.entity_id
_entity_poly.type
_entity_poly.pdbx_seq_one_letter_code
_entity_poly.pdbx_strand_id
1 'polypeptide(L)'
;MQSIRRCVLTISFFLLSSTFPVLSPAKTVPALAVLSRIKSKVKAGYSKKMIEGFNGQMLLRRYRVRTEKKGRATIFFNDGSEVRLFGETELTIGAKKSRNYRWVRYRLFLHTGSFWGHFVRGKNPVEIGGGGMRLQLSDASLRFSRGKTGIDIAVPSGMAKVSNKSSSVKLLAGQRLYQVRKNDFLPQKISLIPNQLKLWIEPSAPVFKGKESLKLNLHFQIVRYGTDRPVDRPGSVYLKSNYYNLKIPDSIRLNKDGKAKTTIEVAPPRSNDRTFEGTVTLHSIMDQSGYNDVQDGLLKVRFTSH
;
A
#
# COMPACT_ATOMS: atom_id res chain seq x y z
N MET A 1 58.26 -40.26 69.88
CA MET A 1 57.09 -39.39 70.01
C MET A 1 57.30 -38.23 69.07
N GLN A 2 56.71 -38.31 67.88
CA GLN A 2 56.82 -37.30 66.82
C GLN A 2 55.58 -36.42 66.79
N SER A 3 55.77 -35.12 66.91
CA SER A 3 54.73 -34.09 66.83
C SER A 3 54.55 -33.69 65.39
N ILE A 4 53.35 -33.92 64.89
CA ILE A 4 52.90 -33.50 63.51
C ILE A 4 52.38 -32.07 63.59
N ARG A 5 53.11 -31.10 62.98
CA ARG A 5 52.64 -29.72 62.76
C ARG A 5 51.74 -29.69 61.55
N ARG A 6 50.47 -29.37 61.72
CA ARG A 6 49.49 -29.06 60.65
C ARG A 6 49.75 -27.65 60.13
N CYS A 7 50.17 -27.58 58.86
CA CYS A 7 50.18 -26.33 58.10
C CYS A 7 48.78 -26.06 57.60
N VAL A 8 48.12 -24.97 58.04
CA VAL A 8 46.85 -24.50 57.51
C VAL A 8 47.14 -23.51 56.38
N LEU A 9 46.87 -23.92 55.14
CA LEU A 9 47.03 -23.10 53.95
C LEU A 9 45.76 -22.26 53.78
N THR A 10 45.85 -20.97 54.08
CA THR A 10 44.74 -20.02 53.88
C THR A 10 44.70 -19.56 52.39
N ILE A 11 43.80 -20.10 51.59
CA ILE A 11 43.58 -19.67 50.20
C ILE A 11 42.66 -18.44 50.23
N SER A 12 43.20 -17.26 50.00
CA SER A 12 42.44 -16.03 49.83
C SER A 12 41.88 -16.01 48.40
N PHE A 13 40.57 -16.22 48.26
CA PHE A 13 39.85 -16.02 47.02
C PHE A 13 39.67 -14.53 46.77
N PHE A 14 40.44 -13.94 45.88
CA PHE A 14 40.18 -12.62 45.31
C PHE A 14 39.02 -12.74 44.33
N LEU A 15 37.82 -12.39 44.78
CA LEU A 15 36.65 -12.14 43.92
C LEU A 15 36.90 -10.85 43.10
N LEU A 16 37.46 -11.03 41.90
CA LEU A 16 37.41 -9.97 40.88
C LEU A 16 35.92 -9.79 40.44
N SER A 17 35.26 -8.85 41.05
CA SER A 17 33.97 -8.35 40.56
C SER A 17 34.20 -7.58 39.25
N SER A 18 34.22 -8.29 38.13
CA SER A 18 34.16 -7.71 36.80
C SER A 18 32.78 -7.07 36.64
N THR A 19 32.66 -5.77 36.88
CA THR A 19 31.52 -4.97 36.51
C THR A 19 31.45 -4.88 34.98
N PHE A 20 30.81 -5.87 34.35
CA PHE A 20 30.44 -5.74 32.97
C PHE A 20 29.45 -4.58 32.86
N PRO A 21 29.72 -3.55 32.03
CA PRO A 21 28.76 -2.51 31.80
C PRO A 21 27.51 -3.17 31.23
N VAL A 22 26.41 -3.15 31.97
CA VAL A 22 25.11 -3.58 31.46
C VAL A 22 24.79 -2.62 30.32
N LEU A 23 25.05 -3.07 29.10
CA LEU A 23 24.63 -2.38 27.89
C LEU A 23 23.11 -2.22 27.99
N SER A 24 22.65 -1.03 28.35
CA SER A 24 21.24 -0.69 28.32
C SER A 24 20.68 -1.07 26.95
N PRO A 25 19.61 -1.87 26.87
CA PRO A 25 19.07 -2.27 25.58
C PRO A 25 18.74 -1.01 24.78
N ALA A 26 19.43 -0.85 23.66
CA ALA A 26 19.20 0.27 22.76
C ALA A 26 17.68 0.32 22.49
N LYS A 27 17.04 1.47 22.77
CA LYS A 27 15.62 1.67 22.49
C LYS A 27 15.37 1.42 21.02
N THR A 28 14.92 0.22 20.68
CA THR A 28 14.55 -0.12 19.31
C THR A 28 13.37 0.74 18.89
N VAL A 29 13.60 1.61 17.90
CA VAL A 29 12.52 2.41 17.32
C VAL A 29 11.70 1.47 16.44
N PRO A 30 10.42 1.23 16.73
CA PRO A 30 9.61 0.31 15.95
C PRO A 30 9.49 0.81 14.51
N ALA A 31 9.69 -0.08 13.55
CA ALA A 31 9.40 0.18 12.15
C ALA A 31 7.90 0.43 11.96
N LEU A 32 7.54 1.41 11.13
CA LEU A 32 6.15 1.73 10.82
C LEU A 32 5.65 0.99 9.60
N ALA A 33 6.57 0.70 8.68
CA ALA A 33 6.27 0.10 7.39
C ALA A 33 7.53 -0.53 6.79
N VAL A 34 7.35 -1.27 5.72
CA VAL A 34 8.41 -1.88 4.92
C VAL A 34 8.33 -1.37 3.49
N LEU A 35 9.48 -1.01 2.91
CA LEU A 35 9.62 -0.65 1.50
C LEU A 35 9.77 -1.93 0.66
N SER A 36 9.03 -2.03 -0.43
CA SER A 36 9.00 -3.22 -1.28
C SER A 36 8.66 -2.88 -2.72
N ARG A 37 8.75 -3.88 -3.61
CA ARG A 37 8.39 -3.78 -5.04
C ARG A 37 9.02 -2.57 -5.73
N ILE A 38 10.30 -2.35 -5.42
CA ILE A 38 11.07 -1.27 -6.00
C ILE A 38 11.31 -1.55 -7.48
N LYS A 39 10.97 -0.57 -8.32
CA LYS A 39 11.31 -0.55 -9.74
C LYS A 39 12.10 0.72 -10.02
N SER A 40 13.30 0.59 -10.61
CA SER A 40 14.21 1.69 -10.90
C SER A 40 14.66 2.42 -9.61
N LYS A 41 15.17 3.64 -9.71
CA LYS A 41 15.82 4.34 -8.61
C LYS A 41 14.83 4.89 -7.60
N VAL A 42 15.02 4.48 -6.36
CA VAL A 42 14.26 4.93 -5.17
C VAL A 42 15.26 5.22 -4.07
N LYS A 43 15.06 6.31 -3.34
CA LYS A 43 15.86 6.65 -2.15
C LYS A 43 14.96 6.67 -0.92
N ALA A 44 15.47 6.18 0.20
CA ALA A 44 14.75 6.19 1.46
C ALA A 44 15.68 6.51 2.64
N GLY A 45 15.16 7.21 3.66
CA GLY A 45 15.92 7.58 4.84
C GLY A 45 15.45 8.88 5.48
N TYR A 46 16.21 9.41 6.39
CA TYR A 46 15.99 10.76 6.93
C TYR A 46 16.30 11.82 5.89
N SER A 47 15.60 12.94 5.90
CA SER A 47 15.72 14.01 4.91
C SER A 47 17.18 14.44 4.59
N LYS A 48 18.05 14.48 5.60
CA LYS A 48 19.47 14.83 5.44
C LYS A 48 20.36 13.65 5.05
N LYS A 49 19.88 12.41 5.20
CA LYS A 49 20.65 11.16 4.94
C LYS A 49 19.74 10.14 4.28
N MET A 50 19.55 10.31 2.98
CA MET A 50 18.82 9.35 2.15
C MET A 50 19.83 8.42 1.46
N ILE A 51 19.55 7.14 1.51
CA ILE A 51 20.34 6.07 0.84
C ILE A 51 19.51 5.44 -0.27
N GLU A 52 20.12 4.66 -1.12
CA GLU A 52 19.40 3.85 -2.10
C GLU A 52 18.46 2.87 -1.37
N GLY A 53 17.20 2.85 -1.80
CA GLY A 53 16.18 2.00 -1.20
C GLY A 53 16.30 0.57 -1.70
N PHE A 54 16.00 -0.38 -0.85
CA PHE A 54 15.99 -1.81 -1.17
C PHE A 54 14.72 -2.51 -0.66
N ASN A 55 14.37 -3.62 -1.28
CA ASN A 55 13.23 -4.42 -0.86
C ASN A 55 13.46 -4.99 0.54
N GLY A 56 12.48 -4.86 1.42
CA GLY A 56 12.58 -5.25 2.83
C GLY A 56 13.12 -4.14 3.75
N GLN A 57 13.48 -2.97 3.21
CA GLN A 57 13.96 -1.86 4.04
C GLN A 57 12.88 -1.39 5.01
N MET A 58 13.20 -1.42 6.29
CA MET A 58 12.33 -0.91 7.35
C MET A 58 12.26 0.62 7.31
N LEU A 59 11.04 1.15 7.33
CA LEU A 59 10.78 2.58 7.32
C LEU A 59 10.40 3.05 8.71
N LEU A 60 11.20 3.97 9.24
CA LEU A 60 11.02 4.54 10.57
C LEU A 60 10.22 5.84 10.50
N ARG A 61 9.78 6.31 11.67
CA ARG A 61 9.13 7.62 11.80
C ARG A 61 10.03 8.74 11.26
N ARG A 62 9.47 9.63 10.42
CA ARG A 62 10.13 10.75 9.73
C ARG A 62 11.03 10.33 8.57
N TYR A 63 11.01 9.06 8.15
CA TYR A 63 11.66 8.69 6.90
C TYR A 63 10.93 9.34 5.73
N ARG A 64 11.73 9.72 4.73
CA ARG A 64 11.27 10.09 3.40
C ARG A 64 11.55 8.97 2.42
N VAL A 65 10.64 8.79 1.49
CA VAL A 65 10.82 7.92 0.33
C VAL A 65 10.70 8.82 -0.90
N ARG A 66 11.69 8.77 -1.77
CA ARG A 66 11.73 9.53 -3.02
C ARG A 66 11.93 8.58 -4.19
N THR A 67 11.07 8.69 -5.19
CA THR A 67 11.20 7.97 -6.46
C THR A 67 11.70 8.92 -7.54
N GLU A 68 12.59 8.44 -8.42
CA GLU A 68 12.98 9.18 -9.64
C GLU A 68 11.91 9.03 -10.74
N LYS A 69 12.10 9.66 -11.90
CA LYS A 69 11.12 9.74 -13.01
C LYS A 69 10.50 8.39 -13.40
N LYS A 70 11.28 7.32 -13.45
CA LYS A 70 10.81 5.95 -13.73
C LYS A 70 10.67 5.09 -12.46
N GLY A 71 11.00 5.67 -11.29
CA GLY A 71 11.01 4.99 -10.02
C GLY A 71 9.60 4.67 -9.54
N ARG A 72 9.43 3.52 -8.91
CA ARG A 72 8.21 3.09 -8.22
C ARG A 72 8.57 2.30 -6.99
N ALA A 73 7.75 2.39 -5.98
CA ALA A 73 7.90 1.60 -4.77
C ALA A 73 6.54 1.36 -4.12
N THR A 74 6.44 0.30 -3.36
CA THR A 74 5.29 0.02 -2.50
C THR A 74 5.73 0.09 -1.06
N ILE A 75 4.94 0.74 -0.22
CA ILE A 75 5.12 0.83 1.22
C ILE A 75 4.00 0.02 1.86
N PHE A 76 4.35 -1.05 2.57
CA PHE A 76 3.42 -1.85 3.34
C PHE A 76 3.50 -1.47 4.81
N PHE A 77 2.38 -1.07 5.38
CA PHE A 77 2.25 -0.72 6.79
C PHE A 77 1.89 -1.95 7.63
N ASN A 78 2.22 -1.90 8.92
CA ASN A 78 2.00 -3.03 9.84
C ASN A 78 0.51 -3.35 10.08
N ASP A 79 -0.40 -2.45 9.70
CA ASP A 79 -1.85 -2.66 9.79
C ASP A 79 -2.47 -3.26 8.51
N GLY A 80 -1.64 -3.59 7.51
CA GLY A 80 -2.08 -4.09 6.22
C GLY A 80 -2.40 -2.99 5.19
N SER A 81 -2.29 -1.72 5.55
CA SER A 81 -2.41 -0.62 4.59
C SER A 81 -1.24 -0.63 3.61
N GLU A 82 -1.50 -0.20 2.38
CA GLU A 82 -0.53 -0.19 1.29
C GLU A 82 -0.51 1.18 0.61
N VAL A 83 0.69 1.68 0.28
CA VAL A 83 0.87 2.91 -0.50
C VAL A 83 1.85 2.65 -1.64
N ARG A 84 1.42 2.86 -2.89
CA ARG A 84 2.24 2.75 -4.09
C ARG A 84 2.65 4.13 -4.57
N LEU A 85 3.94 4.38 -4.58
CA LEU A 85 4.53 5.62 -5.08
C LEU A 85 4.80 5.51 -6.58
N PHE A 86 4.44 6.55 -7.32
CA PHE A 86 4.74 6.68 -8.75
C PHE A 86 6.02 7.50 -8.96
N GLY A 87 6.39 7.73 -10.21
CA GLY A 87 7.60 8.50 -10.53
C GLY A 87 7.56 9.93 -9.99
N GLU A 88 8.74 10.48 -9.68
CA GLU A 88 8.94 11.86 -9.19
C GLU A 88 8.17 12.18 -7.90
N THR A 89 7.98 11.17 -7.05
CA THR A 89 7.21 11.29 -5.80
C THR A 89 8.14 11.40 -4.61
N GLU A 90 7.87 12.36 -3.72
CA GLU A 90 8.50 12.43 -2.40
C GLU A 90 7.43 12.42 -1.32
N LEU A 91 7.50 11.40 -0.45
CA LEU A 91 6.55 11.17 0.65
C LEU A 91 7.31 11.06 1.98
N THR A 92 6.85 11.77 3.01
CA THR A 92 7.31 11.57 4.40
C THR A 92 6.34 10.67 5.15
N ILE A 93 6.89 9.68 5.85
CA ILE A 93 6.14 8.76 6.70
C ILE A 93 6.26 9.22 8.15
N GLY A 94 5.12 9.37 8.80
CA GLY A 94 5.02 9.73 10.19
C GLY A 94 4.06 8.83 10.95
N ALA A 95 4.11 8.94 12.27
CA ALA A 95 3.14 8.32 13.15
C ALA A 95 2.94 9.17 14.39
N LYS A 96 1.71 9.21 14.89
CA LYS A 96 1.36 9.78 16.19
C LYS A 96 1.07 8.63 17.15
N LYS A 97 1.78 8.58 18.29
CA LYS A 97 1.46 7.63 19.36
C LYS A 97 0.15 8.05 20.01
N SER A 98 -0.72 7.11 20.31
CA SER A 98 -1.81 7.32 21.26
C SER A 98 -1.24 7.44 22.68
N ARG A 99 -1.94 8.11 23.59
CA ARG A 99 -1.55 8.22 25.01
C ARG A 99 -1.28 6.86 25.65
N ASN A 100 -1.95 5.81 25.23
CA ASN A 100 -1.86 4.46 25.80
C ASN A 100 -0.92 3.51 25.04
N TYR A 101 0.01 4.00 24.22
CA TYR A 101 1.01 3.23 23.46
C TYR A 101 0.44 2.13 22.53
N ARG A 102 -0.87 1.87 22.52
CA ARG A 102 -1.50 0.74 21.81
C ARG A 102 -1.88 1.03 20.35
N TRP A 103 -1.89 2.31 19.90
CA TRP A 103 -2.41 2.68 18.57
C TRP A 103 -1.49 3.68 17.89
N VAL A 104 -1.04 3.31 16.72
CA VAL A 104 -0.25 4.18 15.85
C VAL A 104 -1.19 4.77 14.81
N ARG A 105 -1.40 6.10 14.83
CA ARG A 105 -2.06 6.81 13.75
C ARG A 105 -1.01 7.18 12.72
N TYR A 106 -1.08 6.61 11.53
CA TYR A 106 -0.16 6.97 10.45
C TYR A 106 -0.43 8.39 9.96
N ARG A 107 0.66 9.08 9.63
CA ARG A 107 0.66 10.40 9.02
C ARG A 107 1.55 10.35 7.80
N LEU A 108 0.99 10.64 6.64
CA LEU A 108 1.71 10.72 5.39
C LEU A 108 1.74 12.17 4.94
N PHE A 109 2.86 12.63 4.42
CA PHE A 109 2.96 13.98 3.87
C PHE A 109 3.57 13.93 2.47
N LEU A 110 2.75 14.24 1.45
CA LEU A 110 3.16 14.31 0.06
C LEU A 110 3.79 15.67 -0.21
N HIS A 111 5.10 15.67 -0.49
CA HIS A 111 5.84 16.88 -0.87
C HIS A 111 5.65 17.19 -2.35
N THR A 112 5.76 16.19 -3.20
CA THR A 112 5.57 16.27 -4.67
C THR A 112 5.20 14.92 -5.24
N GLY A 113 4.70 14.89 -6.47
CA GLY A 113 4.40 13.66 -7.21
C GLY A 113 3.04 13.08 -6.87
N SER A 114 2.92 11.77 -6.93
CA SER A 114 1.63 11.09 -6.79
C SER A 114 1.76 9.69 -6.21
N PHE A 115 0.72 9.26 -5.51
CA PHE A 115 0.59 7.88 -5.03
C PHE A 115 -0.85 7.38 -5.13
N TRP A 116 -0.98 6.06 -5.14
CA TRP A 116 -2.20 5.35 -4.81
C TRP A 116 -2.03 4.72 -3.42
N GLY A 117 -3.07 4.73 -2.60
CA GLY A 117 -3.07 4.08 -1.29
C GLY A 117 -4.35 3.34 -1.02
N HIS A 118 -4.24 2.18 -0.39
CA HIS A 118 -5.35 1.43 0.19
C HIS A 118 -5.16 1.37 1.70
N PHE A 119 -6.11 1.91 2.45
CA PHE A 119 -6.03 2.06 3.89
C PHE A 119 -7.10 1.20 4.54
N VAL A 120 -6.65 0.21 5.32
CA VAL A 120 -7.55 -0.75 5.98
C VAL A 120 -8.28 -0.10 7.15
N ARG A 121 -9.43 -0.64 7.47
CA ARG A 121 -10.21 -0.20 8.62
C ARG A 121 -9.43 -0.41 9.91
N GLY A 122 -8.91 0.69 10.46
CA GLY A 122 -8.23 0.74 11.75
C GLY A 122 -9.04 1.50 12.78
N LYS A 123 -8.66 1.40 14.07
CA LYS A 123 -9.28 2.19 15.16
C LYS A 123 -9.03 3.70 15.00
N ASN A 124 -8.00 4.09 14.24
CA ASN A 124 -7.65 5.48 14.00
C ASN A 124 -7.56 5.76 12.49
N PRO A 125 -8.15 6.86 12.00
CA PRO A 125 -8.01 7.24 10.61
C PRO A 125 -6.56 7.56 10.27
N VAL A 126 -6.14 7.24 9.05
CA VAL A 126 -4.87 7.70 8.50
C VAL A 126 -5.00 9.18 8.14
N GLU A 127 -4.00 9.97 8.53
CA GLU A 127 -3.92 11.39 8.17
C GLU A 127 -2.95 11.55 7.00
N ILE A 128 -3.39 12.22 5.94
CA ILE A 128 -2.55 12.55 4.79
C ILE A 128 -2.54 14.05 4.60
N GLY A 129 -1.35 14.61 4.41
CA GLY A 129 -1.16 16.04 4.16
C GLY A 129 -0.39 16.28 2.86
N GLY A 130 -0.55 17.47 2.28
CA GLY A 130 0.20 17.92 1.11
C GLY A 130 -0.45 19.14 0.48
N GLY A 131 0.36 20.12 0.04
CA GLY A 131 -0.13 21.30 -0.69
C GLY A 131 -1.22 22.13 0.00
N GLY A 132 -1.30 22.11 1.33
CA GLY A 132 -2.35 22.80 2.09
C GLY A 132 -3.64 22.00 2.30
N MET A 133 -3.69 20.76 1.81
CA MET A 133 -4.79 19.82 2.06
C MET A 133 -4.47 18.92 3.24
N ARG A 134 -5.51 18.52 3.97
CA ARG A 134 -5.51 17.48 5.00
C ARG A 134 -6.63 16.50 4.70
N LEU A 135 -6.28 15.22 4.68
CA LEU A 135 -7.22 14.12 4.45
C LEU A 135 -7.23 13.22 5.70
N GLN A 136 -8.39 12.67 5.97
CA GLN A 136 -8.60 11.61 6.97
C GLN A 136 -9.37 10.48 6.30
N LEU A 137 -8.81 9.26 6.39
CA LEU A 137 -9.35 8.08 5.73
C LEU A 137 -9.43 6.91 6.72
N SER A 138 -10.42 6.08 6.50
CA SER A 138 -10.55 4.77 7.14
C SER A 138 -11.29 3.87 6.16
N ASP A 139 -10.72 2.70 5.87
CA ASP A 139 -11.30 1.73 4.93
C ASP A 139 -11.59 2.33 3.53
N ALA A 140 -10.55 2.86 2.92
CA ALA A 140 -10.69 3.58 1.65
C ALA A 140 -9.46 3.41 0.75
N SER A 141 -9.70 3.44 -0.56
CA SER A 141 -8.64 3.65 -1.54
C SER A 141 -8.58 5.11 -1.95
N LEU A 142 -7.39 5.60 -2.16
CA LEU A 142 -7.13 6.99 -2.49
C LEU A 142 -6.10 7.10 -3.61
N ARG A 143 -6.31 8.02 -4.55
CA ARG A 143 -5.27 8.58 -5.42
C ARG A 143 -5.04 10.02 -5.02
N PHE A 144 -3.79 10.35 -4.74
CA PHE A 144 -3.42 11.70 -4.37
C PHE A 144 -2.22 12.14 -5.21
N SER A 145 -2.40 13.23 -5.95
CA SER A 145 -1.37 13.85 -6.77
C SER A 145 -1.19 15.31 -6.40
N ARG A 146 0.06 15.74 -6.38
CA ARG A 146 0.45 17.14 -6.19
C ARG A 146 1.33 17.56 -7.34
N GLY A 147 0.75 18.32 -8.27
CA GLY A 147 1.41 18.88 -9.44
C GLY A 147 1.65 20.38 -9.31
N LYS A 148 2.13 20.97 -10.40
CA LYS A 148 2.34 22.44 -10.52
C LYS A 148 1.00 23.20 -10.60
N THR A 149 0.00 22.63 -11.23
CA THR A 149 -1.32 23.24 -11.47
C THR A 149 -2.26 23.15 -10.28
N GLY A 150 -2.05 22.21 -9.37
CA GLY A 150 -2.92 21.98 -8.23
C GLY A 150 -2.78 20.56 -7.65
N ILE A 151 -3.78 20.19 -6.93
CA ILE A 151 -3.88 18.91 -6.24
C ILE A 151 -5.07 18.15 -6.79
N ASP A 152 -4.86 16.87 -7.09
CA ASP A 152 -5.92 15.94 -7.47
C ASP A 152 -6.08 14.90 -6.36
N ILE A 153 -7.31 14.70 -5.95
CA ILE A 153 -7.71 13.70 -4.94
C ILE A 153 -8.87 12.90 -5.52
N ALA A 154 -8.69 11.61 -5.68
CA ALA A 154 -9.76 10.71 -6.11
C ALA A 154 -9.94 9.59 -5.09
N VAL A 155 -11.18 9.23 -4.80
CA VAL A 155 -11.56 8.16 -3.86
C VAL A 155 -12.20 7.03 -4.67
N PRO A 156 -11.42 6.05 -5.17
CA PRO A 156 -11.96 4.92 -5.92
C PRO A 156 -12.89 4.04 -5.09
N SER A 157 -12.63 3.87 -3.79
CA SER A 157 -13.47 3.09 -2.88
C SER A 157 -13.44 3.67 -1.47
N GLY A 158 -14.51 3.43 -0.69
CA GLY A 158 -14.64 3.91 0.67
C GLY A 158 -14.95 5.39 0.76
N MET A 159 -14.35 6.09 1.73
CA MET A 159 -14.66 7.49 2.03
C MET A 159 -13.43 8.24 2.55
N ALA A 160 -13.31 9.51 2.16
CA ALA A 160 -12.30 10.42 2.68
C ALA A 160 -12.91 11.75 3.13
N LYS A 161 -12.52 12.25 4.31
CA LYS A 161 -12.76 13.64 4.71
C LYS A 161 -11.57 14.48 4.23
N VAL A 162 -11.82 15.45 3.37
CA VAL A 162 -10.82 16.37 2.82
C VAL A 162 -11.08 17.76 3.36
N SER A 163 -10.05 18.45 3.82
CA SER A 163 -10.12 19.82 4.30
C SER A 163 -8.92 20.65 3.83
N ASN A 164 -9.16 21.92 3.63
CA ASN A 164 -8.15 22.95 3.42
C ASN A 164 -8.36 24.09 4.43
N LYS A 165 -7.81 25.30 4.17
CA LYS A 165 -8.00 26.45 5.05
C LYS A 165 -9.42 27.00 5.03
N SER A 166 -10.14 26.86 3.91
CA SER A 166 -11.42 27.54 3.65
C SER A 166 -12.63 26.65 3.87
N SER A 167 -12.49 25.33 3.72
CA SER A 167 -13.63 24.42 3.72
C SER A 167 -13.26 22.97 4.02
N SER A 168 -14.28 22.15 4.21
CA SER A 168 -14.14 20.70 4.40
C SER A 168 -15.25 20.00 3.65
N VAL A 169 -14.90 18.86 3.01
CA VAL A 169 -15.86 18.01 2.29
C VAL A 169 -15.64 16.53 2.62
N LYS A 170 -16.67 15.75 2.44
CA LYS A 170 -16.63 14.29 2.48
C LYS A 170 -16.74 13.78 1.05
N LEU A 171 -15.68 13.12 0.56
CA LEU A 171 -15.70 12.42 -0.72
C LEU A 171 -16.11 10.98 -0.51
N LEU A 172 -17.02 10.50 -1.32
CA LEU A 172 -17.49 9.12 -1.37
C LEU A 172 -16.78 8.36 -2.50
N ALA A 173 -16.92 7.04 -2.51
CA ALA A 173 -16.44 6.19 -3.60
C ALA A 173 -16.92 6.72 -4.96
N GLY A 174 -16.00 6.76 -5.94
CA GLY A 174 -16.27 7.29 -7.27
C GLY A 174 -16.19 8.81 -7.39
N GLN A 175 -15.95 9.55 -6.32
CA GLN A 175 -15.80 11.00 -6.32
C GLN A 175 -14.34 11.46 -6.33
N ARG A 176 -14.13 12.65 -6.87
CA ARG A 176 -12.82 13.31 -6.89
C ARG A 176 -12.90 14.81 -6.72
N LEU A 177 -11.77 15.41 -6.29
CA LEU A 177 -11.44 16.82 -6.42
C LEU A 177 -10.34 16.94 -7.48
N TYR A 178 -10.50 17.83 -8.45
CA TYR A 178 -9.57 17.99 -9.56
C TYR A 178 -8.96 19.38 -9.58
N GLN A 179 -7.63 19.48 -9.66
CA GLN A 179 -6.85 20.72 -9.70
C GLN A 179 -7.20 21.74 -8.60
N VAL A 180 -7.47 21.24 -7.38
CA VAL A 180 -7.82 22.11 -6.28
C VAL A 180 -6.60 22.78 -5.65
N ARG A 181 -6.81 23.99 -5.11
CA ARG A 181 -5.82 24.79 -4.42
C ARG A 181 -6.18 24.95 -2.94
N LYS A 182 -5.20 25.38 -2.14
CA LYS A 182 -5.36 25.53 -0.67
C LYS A 182 -6.50 26.45 -0.22
N ASN A 183 -6.93 27.38 -1.07
CA ASN A 183 -7.96 28.37 -0.77
C ASN A 183 -9.28 28.13 -1.50
N ASP A 184 -9.40 27.06 -2.31
CA ASP A 184 -10.63 26.78 -3.05
C ASP A 184 -11.75 26.37 -2.09
N PHE A 185 -12.99 26.68 -2.46
CA PHE A 185 -14.17 26.18 -1.77
C PHE A 185 -14.48 24.76 -2.28
N LEU A 186 -14.03 23.76 -1.53
CA LEU A 186 -14.02 22.35 -1.96
C LEU A 186 -15.39 21.77 -2.36
N PRO A 187 -16.53 22.13 -1.69
CA PRO A 187 -17.84 21.58 -2.07
C PRO A 187 -18.19 21.78 -3.54
N GLN A 188 -17.81 22.91 -4.13
CA GLN A 188 -18.09 23.24 -5.54
C GLN A 188 -17.14 22.53 -6.53
N LYS A 189 -16.09 21.88 -6.03
CA LYS A 189 -15.06 21.21 -6.86
C LYS A 189 -15.25 19.69 -6.91
N ILE A 190 -16.28 19.16 -6.26
CA ILE A 190 -16.55 17.72 -6.28
C ILE A 190 -17.06 17.33 -7.67
N SER A 191 -16.48 16.30 -8.24
CA SER A 191 -16.92 15.69 -9.49
C SER A 191 -16.84 14.16 -9.41
N LEU A 192 -17.46 13.46 -10.33
CA LEU A 192 -17.31 12.02 -10.46
C LEU A 192 -15.99 11.68 -11.15
N ILE A 193 -15.45 10.51 -10.84
CA ILE A 193 -14.35 9.91 -11.59
C ILE A 193 -14.90 9.47 -12.95
N PRO A 194 -14.42 10.03 -14.08
CA PRO A 194 -15.12 9.89 -15.36
C PRO A 194 -14.93 8.56 -16.07
N ASN A 195 -13.91 7.78 -15.67
CA ASN A 195 -13.55 6.52 -16.30
C ASN A 195 -13.47 5.39 -15.27
N GLN A 196 -13.59 4.15 -15.73
CA GLN A 196 -13.49 2.95 -14.90
C GLN A 196 -12.64 1.90 -15.59
N LEU A 197 -11.84 1.18 -14.82
CA LEU A 197 -11.15 -0.03 -15.27
C LEU A 197 -12.10 -1.23 -15.12
N LYS A 198 -12.60 -1.76 -16.24
CA LYS A 198 -13.49 -2.92 -16.27
C LYS A 198 -12.64 -4.18 -16.39
N LEU A 199 -13.03 -5.23 -15.64
CA LEU A 199 -12.40 -6.55 -15.68
C LEU A 199 -13.46 -7.61 -15.93
N TRP A 200 -13.08 -8.66 -16.69
CA TRP A 200 -13.87 -9.88 -16.81
C TRP A 200 -12.95 -11.06 -17.09
N ILE A 201 -13.44 -12.27 -16.86
CA ILE A 201 -12.73 -13.51 -17.13
C ILE A 201 -13.47 -14.36 -18.15
N GLU A 202 -12.70 -15.21 -18.81
CA GLU A 202 -13.23 -16.26 -19.70
C GLU A 202 -12.59 -17.61 -19.32
N PRO A 203 -13.43 -18.64 -19.05
CA PRO A 203 -14.89 -18.64 -18.97
C PRO A 203 -15.42 -17.86 -17.76
N SER A 204 -16.64 -17.31 -17.84
CA SER A 204 -17.25 -16.48 -16.79
C SER A 204 -17.64 -17.26 -15.52
N ALA A 205 -17.89 -18.58 -15.67
CA ALA A 205 -18.21 -19.50 -14.58
C ALA A 205 -17.15 -20.62 -14.53
N PRO A 206 -16.00 -20.37 -13.89
CA PRO A 206 -14.93 -21.37 -13.84
C PRO A 206 -15.24 -22.46 -12.80
N VAL A 207 -14.99 -23.72 -13.22
CA VAL A 207 -15.20 -24.92 -12.39
C VAL A 207 -13.89 -25.68 -12.27
N PHE A 208 -13.44 -26.01 -11.06
CA PHE A 208 -12.30 -26.89 -10.84
C PHE A 208 -12.66 -28.35 -11.16
N LYS A 209 -11.78 -29.00 -11.89
CA LYS A 209 -11.83 -30.46 -12.11
C LYS A 209 -10.82 -31.13 -11.18
N GLY A 210 -11.31 -31.61 -10.03
CA GLY A 210 -10.45 -32.21 -9.02
C GLY A 210 -9.43 -31.24 -8.42
N LYS A 211 -8.15 -31.64 -8.35
CA LYS A 211 -7.05 -30.86 -7.75
C LYS A 211 -6.22 -30.06 -8.77
N GLU A 212 -6.63 -30.01 -10.01
CA GLU A 212 -5.89 -29.30 -11.06
C GLU A 212 -6.06 -27.79 -10.99
N SER A 213 -4.97 -27.06 -11.29
CA SER A 213 -5.02 -25.60 -11.43
C SER A 213 -5.81 -25.21 -12.68
N LEU A 214 -6.62 -24.18 -12.54
CA LEU A 214 -7.43 -23.65 -13.62
C LEU A 214 -6.75 -22.45 -14.27
N LYS A 215 -6.59 -22.49 -15.59
CA LYS A 215 -6.09 -21.35 -16.39
C LYS A 215 -7.26 -20.54 -16.93
N LEU A 216 -7.30 -19.26 -16.63
CA LEU A 216 -8.35 -18.34 -17.04
C LEU A 216 -7.75 -17.17 -17.83
N ASN A 217 -8.48 -16.71 -18.81
CA ASN A 217 -8.16 -15.46 -19.50
C ASN A 217 -8.80 -14.29 -18.74
N LEU A 218 -7.97 -13.38 -18.25
CA LEU A 218 -8.39 -12.16 -17.61
C LEU A 218 -8.24 -11.00 -18.60
N HIS A 219 -9.33 -10.27 -18.80
CA HIS A 219 -9.42 -9.14 -19.72
C HIS A 219 -9.55 -7.83 -18.96
N PHE A 220 -9.03 -6.78 -19.55
CA PHE A 220 -9.07 -5.41 -19.02
C PHE A 220 -9.50 -4.44 -20.11
N GLN A 221 -10.26 -3.43 -19.72
CA GLN A 221 -10.58 -2.30 -20.58
C GLN A 221 -10.88 -1.05 -19.74
N ILE A 222 -10.32 0.10 -20.15
CA ILE A 222 -10.76 1.39 -19.62
C ILE A 222 -12.03 1.78 -20.37
N VAL A 223 -13.09 2.09 -19.62
CA VAL A 223 -14.38 2.53 -20.16
C VAL A 223 -14.81 3.82 -19.48
N ARG A 224 -15.73 4.57 -20.11
CA ARG A 224 -16.42 5.68 -19.47
C ARG A 224 -17.28 5.15 -18.33
N TYR A 225 -17.23 5.81 -17.17
CA TYR A 225 -18.00 5.40 -15.99
C TYR A 225 -19.50 5.33 -16.30
N GLY A 226 -20.15 4.24 -15.89
CA GLY A 226 -21.57 3.98 -16.15
C GLY A 226 -21.92 3.63 -17.58
N THR A 227 -20.92 3.37 -18.45
CA THR A 227 -21.12 2.94 -19.84
C THR A 227 -20.10 1.88 -20.21
N ASP A 228 -20.29 1.24 -21.36
CA ASP A 228 -19.29 0.32 -21.96
C ASP A 228 -18.47 0.99 -23.07
N ARG A 229 -18.52 2.33 -23.20
CA ARG A 229 -17.73 3.05 -24.21
C ARG A 229 -16.24 2.98 -23.89
N PRO A 230 -15.41 2.39 -24.76
CA PRO A 230 -13.97 2.32 -24.58
C PRO A 230 -13.34 3.71 -24.46
N VAL A 231 -12.23 3.76 -23.73
CA VAL A 231 -11.37 4.95 -23.66
C VAL A 231 -9.98 4.52 -24.16
N ASP A 232 -9.57 5.10 -25.28
CA ASP A 232 -8.28 4.83 -25.90
C ASP A 232 -7.16 5.49 -25.09
N ARG A 233 -6.56 4.72 -24.19
CA ARG A 233 -5.54 5.20 -23.31
C ARG A 233 -4.61 4.08 -22.84
N PRO A 234 -3.33 4.08 -23.27
CA PRO A 234 -2.37 3.09 -22.81
C PRO A 234 -2.05 3.27 -21.33
N GLY A 235 -1.65 2.21 -20.66
CA GLY A 235 -1.30 2.28 -19.26
C GLY A 235 -0.69 0.99 -18.72
N SER A 236 -0.50 0.94 -17.42
CA SER A 236 -0.12 -0.26 -16.69
C SER A 236 -1.09 -0.51 -15.55
N VAL A 237 -1.45 -1.77 -15.34
CA VAL A 237 -2.36 -2.21 -14.29
C VAL A 237 -1.60 -3.08 -13.30
N TYR A 238 -1.83 -2.85 -12.02
CA TYR A 238 -1.44 -3.72 -10.93
C TYR A 238 -2.65 -4.49 -10.44
N LEU A 239 -2.46 -5.78 -10.16
CA LEU A 239 -3.49 -6.65 -9.60
C LEU A 239 -3.19 -7.00 -8.16
N LYS A 240 -4.24 -7.05 -7.37
CA LYS A 240 -4.23 -7.56 -5.99
C LYS A 240 -5.37 -8.57 -5.85
N SER A 241 -5.09 -9.69 -5.19
CA SER A 241 -6.08 -10.73 -4.89
C SER A 241 -6.17 -10.95 -3.39
N ASN A 242 -7.34 -11.33 -2.91
CA ASN A 242 -7.55 -11.88 -1.58
C ASN A 242 -7.21 -13.39 -1.51
N TYR A 243 -6.87 -14.01 -2.63
CA TYR A 243 -6.63 -15.44 -2.72
C TYR A 243 -5.15 -15.74 -2.94
N TYR A 244 -4.52 -16.48 -2.03
CA TYR A 244 -3.08 -16.75 -2.02
C TYR A 244 -2.62 -17.74 -3.09
N ASN A 245 -3.51 -18.66 -3.54
CA ASN A 245 -3.21 -19.65 -4.59
C ASN A 245 -3.48 -19.12 -6.01
N LEU A 246 -3.46 -17.81 -6.20
CA LEU A 246 -3.60 -17.16 -7.49
C LEU A 246 -2.24 -16.68 -7.99
N LYS A 247 -1.80 -17.21 -9.13
CA LYS A 247 -0.62 -16.71 -9.86
C LYS A 247 -1.06 -15.64 -10.84
N ILE A 248 -0.64 -14.41 -10.59
CA ILE A 248 -0.91 -13.24 -11.43
C ILE A 248 0.40 -12.52 -11.75
N PRO A 249 0.51 -11.91 -12.93
CA PRO A 249 1.68 -11.08 -13.25
C PRO A 249 1.71 -9.82 -12.37
N ASP A 250 2.91 -9.36 -12.00
CA ASP A 250 3.12 -8.16 -11.18
C ASP A 250 2.56 -6.88 -11.79
N SER A 251 2.55 -6.79 -13.12
CA SER A 251 1.93 -5.69 -13.83
C SER A 251 1.53 -6.11 -15.24
N ILE A 252 0.44 -5.54 -15.73
CA ILE A 252 -0.14 -5.80 -17.03
C ILE A 252 -0.14 -4.48 -17.80
N ARG A 253 0.37 -4.50 -19.03
CA ARG A 253 0.40 -3.30 -19.89
C ARG A 253 -0.88 -3.27 -20.75
N LEU A 254 -1.61 -2.17 -20.67
CA LEU A 254 -2.70 -1.85 -21.59
C LEU A 254 -2.11 -1.32 -22.91
N ASN A 255 -2.71 -1.72 -24.02
CA ASN A 255 -2.40 -1.19 -25.33
C ASN A 255 -2.90 0.25 -25.51
N LYS A 256 -2.74 0.84 -26.70
CA LYS A 256 -3.20 2.18 -27.04
C LYS A 256 -4.73 2.36 -26.86
N ASP A 257 -5.49 1.29 -27.08
CA ASP A 257 -6.95 1.29 -26.99
C ASP A 257 -7.45 1.05 -25.54
N GLY A 258 -6.55 1.10 -24.56
CA GLY A 258 -6.88 0.89 -23.14
C GLY A 258 -7.24 -0.56 -22.79
N LYS A 259 -6.83 -1.53 -23.61
CA LYS A 259 -7.16 -2.95 -23.45
C LYS A 259 -5.95 -3.80 -23.11
N ALA A 260 -6.18 -4.88 -22.37
CA ALA A 260 -5.22 -5.96 -22.20
C ALA A 260 -5.93 -7.30 -21.99
N LYS A 261 -5.17 -8.36 -22.24
CA LYS A 261 -5.51 -9.73 -21.92
C LYS A 261 -4.31 -10.43 -21.30
N THR A 262 -4.53 -11.21 -20.25
CA THR A 262 -3.49 -12.04 -19.63
C THR A 262 -4.08 -13.35 -19.17
N THR A 263 -3.26 -14.40 -19.05
CA THR A 263 -3.67 -15.64 -18.43
C THR A 263 -3.31 -15.61 -16.95
N ILE A 264 -4.25 -16.00 -16.10
CA ILE A 264 -4.05 -16.22 -14.67
C ILE A 264 -4.22 -17.70 -14.36
N GLU A 265 -3.49 -18.18 -13.35
CA GLU A 265 -3.59 -19.57 -12.88
C GLU A 265 -4.12 -19.57 -11.45
N VAL A 266 -5.22 -20.27 -11.23
CA VAL A 266 -5.89 -20.39 -9.92
C VAL A 266 -5.78 -21.84 -9.49
N ALA A 267 -5.06 -22.12 -8.41
CA ALA A 267 -5.04 -23.44 -7.83
C ALA A 267 -6.17 -23.60 -6.80
N PRO A 268 -6.80 -24.79 -6.70
CA PRO A 268 -7.82 -25.04 -5.69
C PRO A 268 -7.22 -24.91 -4.27
N PRO A 269 -8.05 -24.64 -3.25
CA PRO A 269 -7.58 -24.65 -1.87
C PRO A 269 -7.08 -26.05 -1.48
N ARG A 270 -6.12 -26.08 -0.55
CA ARG A 270 -5.59 -27.33 0.01
C ARG A 270 -6.58 -27.87 1.07
N SER A 271 -7.82 -28.14 0.69
CA SER A 271 -8.78 -28.78 1.57
C SER A 271 -8.98 -30.23 1.15
N ASN A 272 -9.24 -31.11 2.10
CA ASN A 272 -9.61 -32.49 1.82
C ASN A 272 -11.10 -32.60 1.41
N ASP A 273 -11.83 -31.50 1.43
CA ASP A 273 -13.23 -31.46 1.03
C ASP A 273 -13.35 -31.64 -0.48
N ARG A 274 -14.19 -32.55 -0.89
CA ARG A 274 -14.43 -32.87 -2.29
C ARG A 274 -15.15 -31.75 -3.04
N THR A 275 -15.81 -30.85 -2.32
CA THR A 275 -16.53 -29.71 -2.88
C THR A 275 -15.97 -28.42 -2.30
N PHE A 276 -15.50 -27.52 -3.15
CA PHE A 276 -15.08 -26.18 -2.79
C PHE A 276 -15.99 -25.17 -3.47
N GLU A 277 -16.48 -24.26 -2.66
CA GLU A 277 -17.15 -23.06 -3.13
C GLU A 277 -16.49 -21.85 -2.52
N GLY A 278 -15.97 -20.96 -3.33
CA GLY A 278 -15.26 -19.78 -2.84
C GLY A 278 -15.30 -18.61 -3.80
N THR A 279 -15.16 -17.41 -3.25
CA THR A 279 -15.09 -16.17 -4.04
C THR A 279 -13.68 -15.63 -4.02
N VAL A 280 -13.08 -15.53 -5.19
CA VAL A 280 -11.82 -14.80 -5.39
C VAL A 280 -12.16 -13.37 -5.80
N THR A 281 -11.61 -12.42 -5.09
CA THR A 281 -11.75 -11.00 -5.41
C THR A 281 -10.44 -10.51 -6.03
N LEU A 282 -10.53 -10.00 -7.26
CA LEU A 282 -9.44 -9.34 -7.97
C LEU A 282 -9.68 -7.83 -7.91
N HIS A 283 -8.73 -7.12 -7.36
CA HIS A 283 -8.72 -5.67 -7.34
C HIS A 283 -7.63 -5.16 -8.29
N SER A 284 -7.98 -4.34 -9.24
CA SER A 284 -7.06 -3.80 -10.24
C SER A 284 -6.96 -2.29 -10.14
N ILE A 285 -5.75 -1.79 -10.20
CA ILE A 285 -5.46 -0.37 -10.14
C ILE A 285 -4.51 0.05 -11.27
N MET A 286 -4.69 1.26 -11.77
CA MET A 286 -3.72 1.84 -12.68
C MET A 286 -2.40 2.09 -11.97
N ASP A 287 -1.30 1.48 -12.46
CA ASP A 287 0.01 1.47 -11.81
C ASP A 287 0.92 2.61 -12.31
N GLN A 288 0.37 3.80 -12.46
CA GLN A 288 1.15 5.00 -12.87
C GLN A 288 0.46 6.30 -12.50
N SER A 289 1.22 7.40 -12.49
CA SER A 289 0.69 8.75 -12.30
C SER A 289 -0.23 9.18 -13.44
N GLY A 290 -1.05 10.21 -13.19
CA GLY A 290 -1.95 10.78 -14.19
C GLY A 290 -3.26 10.05 -14.45
N TYR A 291 -3.58 9.02 -13.65
CA TYR A 291 -4.82 8.24 -13.75
C TYR A 291 -5.79 8.49 -12.60
N ASN A 292 -5.82 9.72 -12.06
CA ASN A 292 -6.79 10.12 -11.03
C ASN A 292 -8.22 10.22 -11.56
N ASP A 293 -8.39 10.07 -12.87
CA ASP A 293 -9.64 10.07 -13.61
C ASP A 293 -10.12 8.65 -13.95
N VAL A 294 -9.46 7.60 -13.44
CA VAL A 294 -9.83 6.20 -13.64
C VAL A 294 -10.13 5.57 -12.28
N GLN A 295 -11.35 5.08 -12.10
CA GLN A 295 -11.75 4.30 -10.94
C GLN A 295 -11.12 2.90 -11.01
N ASP A 296 -10.71 2.38 -9.85
CA ASP A 296 -10.17 1.04 -9.73
C ASP A 296 -11.22 0.00 -10.15
N GLY A 297 -10.76 -1.10 -10.76
CA GLY A 297 -11.63 -2.20 -11.14
C GLY A 297 -11.71 -3.24 -10.03
N LEU A 298 -12.88 -3.83 -9.89
CA LEU A 298 -13.15 -4.93 -8.96
C LEU A 298 -13.86 -6.06 -9.70
N LEU A 299 -13.29 -7.27 -9.63
CA LEU A 299 -13.91 -8.48 -10.15
C LEU A 299 -14.04 -9.50 -9.02
N LYS A 300 -15.24 -9.99 -8.81
CA LYS A 300 -15.53 -11.11 -7.92
C LYS A 300 -15.85 -12.34 -8.76
N VAL A 301 -15.08 -13.40 -8.57
CA VAL A 301 -15.24 -14.66 -9.29
C VAL A 301 -15.61 -15.74 -8.30
N ARG A 302 -16.72 -16.40 -8.52
CA ARG A 302 -17.13 -17.56 -7.76
C ARG A 302 -16.56 -18.81 -8.43
N PHE A 303 -15.88 -19.63 -7.69
CA PHE A 303 -15.34 -20.91 -8.11
C PHE A 303 -16.13 -22.02 -7.43
N THR A 304 -16.42 -23.06 -8.19
CA THR A 304 -17.01 -24.31 -7.69
C THR A 304 -16.11 -25.47 -8.06
N SER A 305 -16.10 -26.53 -7.28
CA SER A 305 -15.50 -27.83 -7.67
C SER A 305 -16.60 -28.88 -7.70
N HIS A 306 -16.50 -29.77 -8.64
CA HIS A 306 -17.30 -30.98 -8.71
C HIS A 306 -16.42 -32.18 -8.49
#